data_574340c8298d61ae6bf284a82e42e5e7
#
_entry.id   574340c8298d61ae6bf284a82e42e5e7
#
_cell.length_a   1.000
_cell.length_b   1.000
_cell.length_c   1.000
_cell.angle_alpha   90.00
_cell.angle_beta   90.00
_cell.angle_gamma   90.00
#
_symmetry.space_group_name_H-M   'P 1'
#
loop_
_entity.id
_entity.type
_entity.pdbx_description
1 polymer ?
#
loop_
_entity_poly.entity_id
_entity_poly.type
_entity_poly.pdbx_seq_one_letter_code
_entity_poly.pdbx_strand_id
1 'polypeptide(L)'
;ELNRIIVKSFLEKDLPAVQLSTRAFVYKRGGEVVISPEPLRSLIDREIIPVSFGDVILSDKDFEILSGDELAWRSALILGADIVFFASTVDGVYDKPPEKGGRKIIEKIKISKETNIVLEGSRHIDVTGGMYTKIYSGIDVLKRGVKGFIFNGEVPGNIYKALTGEKIVGTVVEY
;
A
#
# COMPACT_ATOMS: atom_id res chain seq x y z
N GLU A 1 -4.40 15.57 10.56
CA GLU A 1 -4.35 16.81 9.74
C GLU A 1 -4.16 16.47 8.26
N LEU A 2 -3.15 15.68 7.87
CA LEU A 2 -2.89 15.30 6.46
C LEU A 2 -4.13 14.69 5.77
N ASN A 3 -4.82 13.77 6.42
CA ASN A 3 -6.03 13.15 5.88
C ASN A 3 -7.11 14.20 5.49
N ARG A 4 -7.29 15.23 6.31
CA ARG A 4 -8.23 16.34 6.01
C ARG A 4 -7.80 17.14 4.79
N ILE A 5 -6.50 17.36 4.60
CA ILE A 5 -5.96 18.06 3.43
C ILE A 5 -6.22 17.24 2.17
N ILE A 6 -6.00 15.93 2.24
CA ILE A 6 -6.27 15.01 1.10
C ILE A 6 -7.74 15.03 0.74
N VAL A 7 -8.65 14.86 1.71
CA VAL A 7 -10.10 14.93 1.46
C VAL A 7 -10.48 16.27 0.83
N LYS A 8 -9.97 17.39 1.37
CA LYS A 8 -10.23 18.71 0.81
C LYS A 8 -9.77 18.81 -0.64
N SER A 9 -8.58 18.27 -0.96
CA SER A 9 -8.05 18.28 -2.33
C SER A 9 -8.91 17.51 -3.33
N PHE A 10 -9.55 16.41 -2.90
CA PHE A 10 -10.53 15.69 -3.71
C PHE A 10 -11.79 16.53 -3.94
N LEU A 11 -12.34 17.09 -2.87
CA LEU A 11 -13.58 17.91 -2.94
C LEU A 11 -13.39 19.16 -3.81
N GLU A 12 -12.21 19.79 -3.81
CA GLU A 12 -11.87 20.92 -4.68
C GLU A 12 -11.79 20.54 -6.18
N LYS A 13 -11.82 19.24 -6.48
CA LYS A 13 -11.87 18.68 -7.84
C LYS A 13 -13.20 18.01 -8.17
N ASP A 14 -14.24 18.31 -7.40
CA ASP A 14 -15.58 17.72 -7.53
C ASP A 14 -15.58 16.18 -7.39
N LEU A 15 -14.56 15.62 -6.71
CA LEU A 15 -14.50 14.20 -6.39
C LEU A 15 -15.02 13.96 -4.98
N PRO A 16 -16.17 13.27 -4.82
CA PRO A 16 -16.71 12.97 -3.51
C PRO A 16 -15.72 12.14 -2.68
N ALA A 17 -15.32 12.66 -1.53
CA ALA A 17 -14.40 11.97 -0.64
C ALA A 17 -14.77 12.24 0.82
N VAL A 18 -14.49 11.26 1.69
CA VAL A 18 -14.76 11.39 3.13
C VAL A 18 -13.63 10.78 3.94
N GLN A 19 -13.33 11.40 5.06
CA GLN A 19 -12.44 10.82 6.05
C GLN A 19 -13.11 9.65 6.74
N LEU A 20 -12.49 8.47 6.70
CA LEU A 20 -12.91 7.29 7.43
C LEU A 20 -11.86 6.94 8.49
N SER A 21 -12.21 7.07 9.76
CA SER A 21 -11.32 6.71 10.86
C SER A 21 -11.05 5.21 10.87
N THR A 22 -9.79 4.81 10.87
CA THR A 22 -9.38 3.39 10.89
C THR A 22 -9.98 2.64 12.07
N ARG A 23 -10.05 3.25 13.24
CA ARG A 23 -10.66 2.69 14.46
C ARG A 23 -12.15 2.41 14.36
N ALA A 24 -12.84 3.00 13.39
CA ALA A 24 -14.26 2.78 13.20
C ALA A 24 -14.58 1.45 12.50
N PHE A 25 -13.59 0.83 11.83
CA PHE A 25 -13.83 -0.38 11.03
C PHE A 25 -12.72 -1.43 11.14
N VAL A 26 -11.64 -1.16 11.91
CA VAL A 26 -10.50 -2.07 12.07
C VAL A 26 -10.20 -2.30 13.53
N TYR A 27 -9.94 -3.57 13.88
CA TYR A 27 -9.45 -3.98 15.19
C TYR A 27 -8.60 -5.25 15.05
N LYS A 28 -7.86 -5.62 16.08
CA LYS A 28 -7.15 -6.91 16.15
C LYS A 28 -7.86 -7.88 17.09
N ARG A 29 -7.93 -9.14 16.70
CA ARG A 29 -8.42 -10.25 17.52
C ARG A 29 -7.60 -11.50 17.28
N GLY A 30 -7.13 -12.13 18.35
CA GLY A 30 -6.28 -13.32 18.25
C GLY A 30 -4.95 -13.07 17.48
N GLY A 31 -4.43 -11.84 17.50
CA GLY A 31 -3.26 -11.44 16.72
C GLY A 31 -3.52 -11.08 15.26
N GLU A 32 -4.75 -11.30 14.76
CA GLU A 32 -5.14 -11.04 13.38
C GLU A 32 -5.84 -9.69 13.22
N VAL A 33 -5.53 -8.96 12.16
CA VAL A 33 -6.24 -7.72 11.80
C VAL A 33 -7.58 -8.07 11.18
N VAL A 34 -8.65 -7.60 11.80
CA VAL A 34 -10.03 -7.77 11.35
C VAL A 34 -10.53 -6.44 10.81
N ILE A 35 -11.02 -6.43 9.59
CA ILE A 35 -11.62 -5.26 8.94
C ILE A 35 -13.09 -5.53 8.69
N SER A 36 -13.97 -4.62 9.14
CA SER A 36 -15.38 -4.61 8.75
C SER A 36 -15.50 -4.01 7.34
N PRO A 37 -15.90 -4.79 6.32
CA PRO A 37 -15.90 -4.31 4.93
C PRO A 37 -17.03 -3.29 4.64
N GLU A 38 -18.11 -3.32 5.40
CA GLU A 38 -19.33 -2.55 5.14
C GLU A 38 -19.09 -1.03 5.04
N PRO A 39 -18.31 -0.39 5.94
CA PRO A 39 -18.06 1.05 5.82
C PRO A 39 -17.34 1.42 4.52
N LEU A 40 -16.37 0.60 4.09
CA LEU A 40 -15.65 0.81 2.84
C LEU A 40 -16.55 0.59 1.62
N ARG A 41 -17.23 -0.56 1.55
CA ARG A 41 -18.11 -0.91 0.43
C ARG A 41 -19.24 0.08 0.28
N SER A 42 -19.90 0.44 1.38
CA SER A 42 -21.02 1.40 1.35
C SER A 42 -20.63 2.77 0.79
N LEU A 43 -19.40 3.21 1.00
CA LEU A 43 -18.88 4.45 0.42
C LEU A 43 -18.57 4.27 -1.07
N ILE A 44 -17.85 3.22 -1.42
CA ILE A 44 -17.43 2.93 -2.81
C ILE A 44 -18.63 2.71 -3.72
N ASP A 45 -19.65 1.97 -3.26
CA ASP A 45 -20.90 1.73 -4.02
C ASP A 45 -21.68 3.03 -4.30
N ARG A 46 -21.37 4.11 -3.58
CA ARG A 46 -21.93 5.46 -3.79
C ARG A 46 -20.95 6.40 -4.48
N GLU A 47 -19.88 5.85 -5.06
CA GLU A 47 -18.81 6.62 -5.72
C GLU A 47 -18.14 7.64 -4.79
N ILE A 48 -18.12 7.38 -3.47
CA ILE A 48 -17.44 8.21 -2.48
C ILE A 48 -16.09 7.58 -2.14
N ILE A 49 -15.03 8.35 -2.26
CA ILE A 49 -13.65 7.91 -1.97
C ILE A 49 -13.44 7.89 -0.45
N PRO A 50 -13.26 6.71 0.19
CA PRO A 50 -12.88 6.64 1.60
C PRO A 50 -11.40 6.96 1.75
N VAL A 51 -11.06 7.94 2.56
CA VAL A 51 -9.67 8.31 2.88
C VAL A 51 -9.38 7.94 4.31
N SER A 52 -8.52 6.94 4.51
CA SER A 52 -8.11 6.43 5.83
C SER A 52 -6.59 6.55 6.02
N PHE A 53 -6.07 6.12 7.17
CA PHE A 53 -4.66 6.25 7.52
C PHE A 53 -4.26 5.18 8.54
N GLY A 54 -2.95 4.90 8.68
CA GLY A 54 -2.44 4.08 9.76
C GLY A 54 -2.74 4.72 11.12
N ASP A 55 -3.19 3.93 12.07
CA ASP A 55 -3.66 4.45 13.37
C ASP A 55 -3.38 3.44 14.48
N VAL A 56 -3.61 3.87 15.71
CA VAL A 56 -3.70 2.99 16.88
C VAL A 56 -5.09 2.35 16.89
N ILE A 57 -5.15 1.05 16.84
CA ILE A 57 -6.40 0.26 16.83
C ILE A 57 -6.56 -0.54 18.12
N LEU A 58 -7.78 -0.91 18.45
CA LEU A 58 -8.08 -1.82 19.56
C LEU A 58 -7.54 -3.22 19.26
N SER A 59 -7.00 -3.88 20.28
CA SER A 59 -6.58 -5.28 20.23
C SER A 59 -6.96 -6.03 21.50
N ASP A 60 -6.82 -7.36 21.50
CA ASP A 60 -6.99 -8.18 22.71
C ASP A 60 -5.98 -7.81 23.83
N LYS A 61 -4.94 -7.04 23.49
CA LYS A 61 -3.85 -6.62 24.38
C LYS A 61 -3.88 -5.12 24.69
N ASP A 62 -5.00 -4.44 24.55
CA ASP A 62 -5.26 -3.01 24.63
C ASP A 62 -5.22 -2.30 23.27
N PHE A 63 -4.06 -1.74 22.87
CA PHE A 63 -3.90 -0.97 21.66
C PHE A 63 -2.66 -1.40 20.90
N GLU A 64 -2.77 -1.46 19.58
CA GLU A 64 -1.64 -1.74 18.70
C GLU A 64 -1.61 -0.77 17.52
N ILE A 65 -0.42 -0.51 16.99
CA ILE A 65 -0.24 0.32 15.80
C ILE A 65 -0.51 -0.52 14.56
N LEU A 66 -1.43 -0.05 13.73
CA LEU A 66 -1.63 -0.55 12.36
C LEU A 66 -1.00 0.44 11.38
N SER A 67 -0.07 -0.04 10.56
CA SER A 67 0.53 0.79 9.52
C SER A 67 -0.46 1.07 8.38
N GLY A 68 -0.29 2.22 7.70
CA GLY A 68 -1.07 2.53 6.49
C GLY A 68 -0.83 1.53 5.36
N ASP A 69 0.39 0.98 5.27
CA ASP A 69 0.74 -0.03 4.27
C ASP A 69 -0.03 -1.34 4.50
N GLU A 70 -0.09 -1.83 5.73
CA GLU A 70 -0.86 -3.02 6.07
C GLU A 70 -2.36 -2.80 5.86
N LEU A 71 -2.87 -1.63 6.27
CA LEU A 71 -4.25 -1.26 6.02
C LEU A 71 -4.59 -1.26 4.52
N ALA A 72 -3.71 -0.71 3.68
CA ALA A 72 -3.90 -0.68 2.23
C ALA A 72 -3.96 -2.09 1.63
N TRP A 73 -3.02 -2.95 1.96
CA TRP A 73 -2.99 -4.34 1.49
C TRP A 73 -4.26 -5.11 1.88
N ARG A 74 -4.63 -5.06 3.16
CA ARG A 74 -5.80 -5.79 3.67
C ARG A 74 -7.11 -5.24 3.11
N SER A 75 -7.22 -3.92 2.95
CA SER A 75 -8.38 -3.29 2.31
C SER A 75 -8.51 -3.71 0.86
N ALA A 76 -7.41 -3.75 0.10
CA ALA A 76 -7.39 -4.20 -1.28
C ALA A 76 -7.94 -5.64 -1.43
N LEU A 77 -7.51 -6.54 -0.56
CA LEU A 77 -8.00 -7.93 -0.57
C LEU A 77 -9.50 -8.01 -0.30
N ILE A 78 -10.00 -7.27 0.70
CA ILE A 78 -11.42 -7.29 1.09
C ILE A 78 -12.31 -6.65 0.04
N LEU A 79 -11.79 -5.64 -0.66
CA LEU A 79 -12.52 -4.94 -1.72
C LEU A 79 -12.40 -5.64 -3.08
N GLY A 80 -11.56 -6.66 -3.21
CA GLY A 80 -11.32 -7.37 -4.47
C GLY A 80 -10.54 -6.53 -5.48
N ALA A 81 -9.63 -5.68 -5.01
CA ALA A 81 -8.76 -4.89 -5.87
C ALA A 81 -7.64 -5.77 -6.46
N ASP A 82 -7.26 -5.48 -7.70
CA ASP A 82 -6.18 -6.20 -8.40
C ASP A 82 -4.79 -5.69 -8.02
N ILE A 83 -4.69 -4.42 -7.58
CA ILE A 83 -3.40 -3.75 -7.35
C ILE A 83 -3.51 -2.71 -6.23
N VAL A 84 -2.41 -2.58 -5.48
CA VAL A 84 -2.19 -1.49 -4.52
C VAL A 84 -1.08 -0.58 -5.03
N PHE A 85 -1.35 0.71 -5.15
CA PHE A 85 -0.38 1.71 -5.54
C PHE A 85 0.26 2.35 -4.30
N PHE A 86 1.59 2.27 -4.21
CA PHE A 86 2.37 2.89 -3.15
C PHE A 86 3.15 4.10 -3.71
N ALA A 87 2.57 5.28 -3.57
CA ALA A 87 3.26 6.52 -3.86
C ALA A 87 4.31 6.78 -2.76
N SER A 88 5.57 6.78 -3.13
CA SER A 88 6.74 6.91 -2.26
C SER A 88 7.58 8.14 -2.64
N THR A 89 8.60 8.44 -1.87
CA THR A 89 9.61 9.47 -2.16
C THR A 89 10.75 8.98 -3.06
N VAL A 90 10.70 7.71 -3.45
CA VAL A 90 11.70 7.06 -4.33
C VAL A 90 11.03 6.46 -5.56
N ASP A 91 11.80 6.34 -6.65
CA ASP A 91 11.25 5.90 -7.94
C ASP A 91 10.82 4.41 -7.96
N GLY A 92 11.19 3.64 -6.95
CA GLY A 92 10.89 2.22 -6.81
C GLY A 92 11.85 1.55 -5.84
N VAL A 93 11.95 0.23 -5.91
CA VAL A 93 12.93 -0.54 -5.14
C VAL A 93 14.25 -0.59 -5.90
N TYR A 94 15.34 -0.23 -5.24
CA TYR A 94 16.68 -0.27 -5.82
C TYR A 94 17.38 -1.61 -5.57
N ASP A 95 18.30 -1.97 -6.44
CA ASP A 95 19.14 -3.18 -6.34
C ASP A 95 20.02 -3.19 -5.10
N LYS A 96 20.33 -2.00 -4.56
CA LYS A 96 21.05 -1.77 -3.30
C LYS A 96 20.50 -0.51 -2.64
N PRO A 97 20.65 -0.36 -1.32
CA PRO A 97 20.32 0.90 -0.66
C PRO A 97 21.04 2.08 -1.32
N PRO A 98 20.38 3.24 -1.49
CA PRO A 98 21.00 4.43 -2.10
C PRO A 98 22.33 4.83 -1.45
N GLU A 99 22.44 4.68 -0.12
CA GLU A 99 23.65 4.97 0.67
C GLU A 99 24.82 4.03 0.30
N LYS A 100 24.52 2.84 -0.25
CA LYS A 100 25.49 1.85 -0.74
C LYS A 100 25.73 1.93 -2.25
N GLY A 101 25.29 3.04 -2.87
CA GLY A 101 25.50 3.30 -4.31
C GLY A 101 24.52 2.57 -5.24
N GLY A 102 23.36 2.10 -4.72
CA GLY A 102 22.29 1.52 -5.55
C GLY A 102 21.71 2.59 -6.49
N ARG A 103 21.67 2.28 -7.79
CA ARG A 103 21.17 3.20 -8.83
C ARG A 103 20.22 2.55 -9.81
N LYS A 104 20.14 1.21 -9.79
CA LYS A 104 19.28 0.46 -10.69
C LYS A 104 17.96 0.13 -9.99
N ILE A 105 16.87 0.59 -10.57
CA ILE A 105 15.53 0.22 -10.12
C ILE A 105 15.22 -1.20 -10.56
N ILE A 106 14.65 -1.96 -9.66
CA ILE A 106 14.15 -3.29 -9.90
C ILE A 106 12.74 -3.15 -10.44
N GLU A 107 12.54 -3.43 -11.71
CA GLU A 107 11.23 -3.27 -12.34
C GLU A 107 10.20 -4.25 -11.77
N LYS A 108 10.64 -5.46 -11.38
CA LYS A 108 9.74 -6.51 -10.90
C LYS A 108 10.35 -7.34 -9.77
N ILE A 109 9.56 -7.50 -8.71
CA ILE A 109 9.87 -8.38 -7.57
C ILE A 109 8.82 -9.48 -7.53
N LYS A 110 9.27 -10.74 -7.58
CA LYS A 110 8.43 -11.91 -7.35
C LYS A 110 8.66 -12.45 -5.94
N ILE A 111 7.59 -12.65 -5.21
CA ILE A 111 7.61 -13.31 -3.91
C ILE A 111 7.45 -14.81 -4.12
N SER A 112 8.39 -15.64 -3.67
CA SER A 112 8.30 -17.10 -3.76
C SER A 112 7.84 -17.72 -2.45
N LYS A 113 7.45 -19.02 -2.50
CA LYS A 113 7.02 -19.81 -1.33
C LYS A 113 8.09 -19.91 -0.23
N GLU A 114 9.34 -19.75 -0.56
CA GLU A 114 10.48 -19.90 0.35
C GLU A 114 10.91 -18.58 0.98
N THR A 115 9.98 -17.80 1.50
CA THR A 115 10.19 -16.62 2.39
C THR A 115 11.34 -15.65 2.06
N ASN A 116 11.99 -15.80 0.92
CA ASN A 116 13.02 -14.89 0.44
C ASN A 116 12.48 -14.08 -0.73
N ILE A 117 12.57 -12.77 -0.63
CA ILE A 117 12.30 -11.88 -1.77
C ILE A 117 13.33 -12.21 -2.85
N VAL A 118 12.90 -12.90 -3.90
CA VAL A 118 13.77 -13.29 -5.02
C VAL A 118 13.56 -12.34 -6.16
N LEU A 119 14.66 -11.77 -6.64
CA LEU A 119 14.68 -11.06 -7.91
C LEU A 119 14.78 -12.03 -9.09
N GLU A 120 14.08 -11.74 -10.17
CA GLU A 120 14.40 -12.31 -11.46
C GLU A 120 15.85 -11.88 -11.84
N GLY A 121 16.81 -12.77 -11.63
CA GLY A 121 18.23 -12.58 -12.04
C GLY A 121 19.25 -12.22 -10.95
N SER A 122 18.91 -12.12 -9.68
CA SER A 122 19.89 -11.90 -8.60
C SER A 122 19.55 -12.58 -7.29
N ARG A 123 20.60 -12.95 -6.53
CA ARG A 123 20.48 -13.89 -5.39
C ARG A 123 19.95 -13.32 -4.08
N HIS A 124 19.94 -12.03 -3.84
CA HIS A 124 19.38 -11.39 -2.63
C HIS A 124 19.13 -9.90 -2.88
N ILE A 125 17.96 -9.42 -2.46
CA ILE A 125 17.69 -7.98 -2.33
C ILE A 125 18.01 -7.58 -0.88
N ASP A 126 18.86 -6.60 -0.71
CA ASP A 126 19.00 -5.90 0.57
C ASP A 126 17.92 -4.79 0.65
N VAL A 127 16.64 -5.21 0.76
CA VAL A 127 15.53 -4.28 1.01
C VAL A 127 15.53 -3.98 2.50
N THR A 128 16.03 -2.83 2.89
CA THR A 128 16.13 -2.42 4.28
C THR A 128 15.03 -1.41 4.68
N GLY A 129 14.71 -1.37 5.96
CA GLY A 129 13.84 -0.36 6.55
C GLY A 129 12.38 -0.40 6.09
N GLY A 130 11.79 0.77 5.86
CA GLY A 130 10.37 0.95 5.56
C GLY A 130 9.91 0.27 4.25
N MET A 131 10.80 0.12 3.27
CA MET A 131 10.48 -0.54 2.00
C MET A 131 10.26 -2.05 2.18
N TYR A 132 11.08 -2.71 3.00
CA TYR A 132 10.88 -4.10 3.36
C TYR A 132 9.53 -4.30 4.08
N THR A 133 9.26 -3.47 5.09
CA THR A 133 8.01 -3.52 5.85
C THR A 133 6.78 -3.31 4.95
N LYS A 134 6.86 -2.38 3.99
CA LYS A 134 5.82 -2.10 3.00
C LYS A 134 5.46 -3.33 2.17
N ILE A 135 6.43 -4.08 1.69
CA ILE A 135 6.24 -5.30 0.90
C ILE A 135 5.83 -6.47 1.81
N TYR A 136 6.53 -6.63 2.94
CA TYR A 136 6.34 -7.75 3.84
C TYR A 136 4.95 -7.80 4.47
N SER A 137 4.37 -6.64 4.82
CA SER A 137 3.00 -6.54 5.35
C SER A 137 1.91 -6.99 4.36
N GLY A 138 2.25 -7.08 3.06
CA GLY A 138 1.37 -7.53 2.00
C GLY A 138 1.55 -8.97 1.52
N ILE A 139 2.48 -9.75 2.08
CA ILE A 139 2.82 -11.09 1.55
C ILE A 139 1.60 -12.00 1.41
N ASP A 140 0.73 -12.05 2.41
CA ASP A 140 -0.46 -12.90 2.37
C ASP A 140 -1.49 -12.42 1.35
N VAL A 141 -1.53 -11.12 1.07
CA VAL A 141 -2.38 -10.49 0.06
C VAL A 141 -1.82 -10.73 -1.33
N LEU A 142 -0.49 -10.61 -1.50
CA LEU A 142 0.22 -10.95 -2.74
C LEU A 142 -0.01 -12.42 -3.13
N LYS A 143 0.05 -13.36 -2.19
CA LYS A 143 -0.26 -14.78 -2.40
C LYS A 143 -1.68 -15.04 -2.92
N ARG A 144 -2.60 -14.10 -2.71
CA ARG A 144 -3.97 -14.15 -3.21
C ARG A 144 -4.18 -13.44 -4.55
N GLY A 145 -3.08 -13.01 -5.19
CA GLY A 145 -3.08 -12.47 -6.54
C GLY A 145 -3.17 -10.94 -6.64
N VAL A 146 -3.32 -10.24 -5.53
CA VAL A 146 -3.24 -8.76 -5.53
C VAL A 146 -1.80 -8.35 -5.75
N LYS A 147 -1.56 -7.38 -6.63
CA LYS A 147 -0.22 -6.85 -6.92
C LYS A 147 0.07 -5.58 -6.14
N GLY A 148 1.34 -5.25 -6.00
CA GLY A 148 1.79 -3.94 -5.54
C GLY A 148 2.51 -3.19 -6.65
N PHE A 149 2.38 -1.87 -6.69
CA PHE A 149 3.20 -1.02 -7.54
C PHE A 149 3.77 0.15 -6.72
N ILE A 150 5.08 0.21 -6.64
CA ILE A 150 5.82 1.22 -5.86
C ILE A 150 6.46 2.19 -6.83
N PHE A 151 6.20 3.48 -6.68
CA PHE A 151 6.67 4.52 -7.59
C PHE A 151 6.86 5.86 -6.85
N ASN A 152 7.50 6.83 -7.49
CA ASN A 152 7.70 8.15 -6.91
C ASN A 152 6.43 9.01 -7.07
N GLY A 153 5.76 9.27 -5.95
CA GLY A 153 4.57 10.11 -5.89
C GLY A 153 4.85 11.61 -5.85
N GLU A 154 6.11 12.01 -5.61
CA GLU A 154 6.51 13.43 -5.60
C GLU A 154 6.70 13.99 -7.01
N VAL A 155 6.90 13.12 -8.00
CA VAL A 155 6.99 13.54 -9.39
C VAL A 155 5.60 13.95 -9.89
N PRO A 156 5.43 15.22 -10.33
CA PRO A 156 4.13 15.71 -10.80
C PRO A 156 3.52 14.84 -11.90
N GLY A 157 2.27 14.46 -11.73
CA GLY A 157 1.53 13.64 -12.68
C GLY A 157 1.70 12.12 -12.52
N ASN A 158 2.69 11.63 -11.75
CA ASN A 158 2.90 10.19 -11.63
C ASN A 158 1.71 9.46 -10.98
N ILE A 159 1.05 10.05 -9.99
CA ILE A 159 -0.15 9.45 -9.38
C ILE A 159 -1.26 9.31 -10.43
N TYR A 160 -1.52 10.36 -11.20
CA TYR A 160 -2.51 10.31 -12.27
C TYR A 160 -2.17 9.23 -13.31
N LYS A 161 -0.94 9.23 -13.81
CA LYS A 161 -0.46 8.23 -14.79
C LYS A 161 -0.57 6.80 -14.27
N ALA A 162 -0.19 6.56 -13.02
CA ALA A 162 -0.34 5.24 -12.40
C ALA A 162 -1.79 4.78 -12.39
N LEU A 163 -2.73 5.65 -12.02
CA LEU A 163 -4.15 5.33 -11.95
C LEU A 163 -4.81 5.17 -13.33
N THR A 164 -4.30 5.86 -14.37
CA THR A 164 -4.81 5.76 -15.75
C THR A 164 -4.14 4.65 -16.57
N GLY A 165 -3.18 3.93 -15.98
CA GLY A 165 -2.47 2.84 -16.66
C GLY A 165 -1.36 3.31 -17.62
N GLU A 166 -0.98 4.59 -17.57
CA GLU A 166 0.16 5.08 -18.33
C GLU A 166 1.48 4.54 -17.73
N LYS A 167 2.46 4.31 -18.60
CA LYS A 167 3.75 3.79 -18.17
C LYS A 167 4.53 4.83 -17.38
N ILE A 168 4.91 4.48 -16.16
CA ILE A 168 5.82 5.25 -15.31
C ILE A 168 6.91 4.34 -14.76
N VAL A 169 7.98 4.95 -14.26
CA VAL A 169 9.05 4.24 -13.57
C VAL A 169 8.54 3.76 -12.22
N GLY A 170 8.83 2.50 -11.87
CA GLY A 170 8.41 1.92 -10.61
C GLY A 170 8.78 0.44 -10.49
N THR A 171 8.40 -0.15 -9.38
CA THR A 171 8.59 -1.57 -9.08
C THR A 171 7.25 -2.26 -8.92
N VAL A 172 6.98 -3.25 -9.76
CA VAL A 172 5.86 -4.18 -9.56
C VAL A 172 6.25 -5.25 -8.55
N VAL A 173 5.38 -5.50 -7.58
CA VAL A 173 5.51 -6.60 -6.61
C VAL A 173 4.36 -7.57 -6.83
N GLU A 174 4.68 -8.84 -7.08
CA GLU A 174 3.70 -9.91 -7.28
C GLU A 174 4.18 -11.24 -6.67
N TYR A 175 3.26 -12.19 -6.54
CA TYR A 175 3.55 -13.56 -6.07
C TYR A 175 3.73 -14.51 -7.24
#